data_3507c7e51e59798f570c231bf3f32cfd
#
_entry.id   3507c7e51e59798f570c231bf3f32cfd
#
_cell.length_a   1.000
_cell.length_b   1.000
_cell.length_c   1.000
_cell.angle_alpha   90.00
_cell.angle_beta   90.00
_cell.angle_gamma   90.00
#
_symmetry.space_group_name_H-M   'P 1'
#
loop_
_entity.id
_entity.type
_entity.pdbx_description
1 polymer ?
#
loop_
_entity_poly.entity_id
_entity_poly.type
_entity_poly.pdbx_seq_one_letter_code
_entity_poly.pdbx_strand_id
1 'polypeptide(L)'
;MFKKMILAVAASAFLLLSVGVSAEPAVQVLDCKLNDGMTRDDAHALNAKWLKWAHEIAGTDEITSSFVSAIVGDFGGFMWVDSYPSLAVWAAINEAELADDDPELSAAFDALQTCSSSSLLRPEQTEPAK
;
A
#
# COMPACT_ATOMS: atom_id res chain seq x y z
N MET A 1 14.08 11.26 -63.85
CA MET A 1 15.23 11.32 -62.91
C MET A 1 14.72 11.67 -61.52
N PHE A 2 14.61 10.71 -60.63
CA PHE A 2 14.14 10.93 -59.28
C PHE A 2 15.36 11.21 -58.39
N LYS A 3 15.51 12.44 -57.90
CA LYS A 3 16.45 12.78 -56.86
C LYS A 3 15.99 12.17 -55.53
N LYS A 4 16.69 11.19 -55.03
CA LYS A 4 16.50 10.67 -53.69
C LYS A 4 16.98 11.71 -52.68
N MET A 5 16.05 12.40 -52.03
CA MET A 5 16.33 13.20 -50.84
C MET A 5 16.43 12.22 -49.64
N ILE A 6 17.68 12.06 -49.18
CA ILE A 6 17.92 11.32 -47.93
C ILE A 6 17.59 12.29 -46.79
N LEU A 7 16.45 12.02 -46.14
CA LEU A 7 16.09 12.70 -44.88
C LEU A 7 16.93 12.03 -43.78
N ALA A 8 17.93 12.75 -43.29
CA ALA A 8 18.63 12.37 -42.07
C ALA A 8 17.71 12.61 -40.88
N VAL A 9 17.14 11.53 -40.35
CA VAL A 9 16.44 11.56 -39.07
C VAL A 9 17.50 11.66 -37.98
N ALA A 10 17.65 12.84 -37.42
CA ALA A 10 18.41 13.03 -36.20
C ALA A 10 17.67 12.35 -35.06
N ALA A 11 18.15 11.18 -34.64
CA ALA A 11 17.72 10.53 -33.43
C ALA A 11 18.17 11.37 -32.24
N SER A 12 17.29 12.26 -31.75
CA SER A 12 17.48 12.90 -30.46
C SER A 12 17.38 11.84 -29.40
N ALA A 13 18.54 11.39 -28.89
CA ALA A 13 18.61 10.59 -27.69
C ALA A 13 18.11 11.47 -26.53
N PHE A 14 16.84 11.31 -26.16
CA PHE A 14 16.32 11.75 -24.87
C PHE A 14 17.05 10.91 -23.81
N LEU A 15 18.11 11.45 -23.25
CA LEU A 15 18.63 11.01 -21.97
C LEU A 15 17.53 11.30 -20.94
N LEU A 16 16.71 10.29 -20.69
CA LEU A 16 15.90 10.23 -19.48
C LEU A 16 16.89 10.15 -18.33
N LEU A 17 17.24 11.32 -17.79
CA LEU A 17 17.77 11.41 -16.44
C LEU A 17 16.68 10.80 -15.55
N SER A 18 16.78 9.52 -15.32
CA SER A 18 16.09 8.88 -14.20
C SER A 18 16.67 9.51 -12.95
N VAL A 19 16.05 10.62 -12.51
CA VAL A 19 16.21 11.08 -11.14
C VAL A 19 15.79 9.88 -10.32
N GLY A 20 16.77 9.18 -9.72
CA GLY A 20 16.49 8.09 -8.80
C GLY A 20 15.66 8.67 -7.68
N VAL A 21 14.33 8.55 -7.78
CA VAL A 21 13.44 8.75 -6.65
C VAL A 21 13.78 7.60 -5.73
N SER A 22 14.60 7.86 -4.69
CA SER A 22 14.80 6.88 -3.64
C SER A 22 13.43 6.56 -3.09
N ALA A 23 13.01 5.27 -3.23
CA ALA A 23 11.71 4.82 -2.79
C ALA A 23 11.65 4.99 -1.26
N GLU A 24 10.96 6.03 -0.79
CA GLU A 24 10.71 6.23 0.62
C GLU A 24 9.58 5.28 1.04
N PRO A 25 9.79 4.44 2.07
CA PRO A 25 8.73 3.59 2.58
C PRO A 25 7.59 4.45 3.14
N ALA A 26 6.38 3.93 3.04
CA ALA A 26 5.19 4.54 3.61
C ALA A 26 4.52 3.55 4.56
N VAL A 27 3.94 4.04 5.65
CA VAL A 27 3.20 3.23 6.62
C VAL A 27 1.81 3.80 6.77
N GLN A 28 0.79 2.99 6.53
CA GLN A 28 -0.60 3.34 6.79
C GLN A 28 -1.02 2.72 8.11
N VAL A 29 -1.67 3.52 8.95
CA VAL A 29 -2.23 3.06 10.22
C VAL A 29 -3.73 3.31 10.21
N LEU A 30 -4.51 2.26 10.42
CA LEU A 30 -5.96 2.33 10.54
C LEU A 30 -6.35 1.96 11.97
N ASP A 31 -7.10 2.84 12.64
CA ASP A 31 -7.64 2.59 13.98
C ASP A 31 -9.04 2.00 13.85
N CYS A 32 -9.22 0.76 14.28
CA CYS A 32 -10.41 -0.04 14.01
C CYS A 32 -10.92 -0.76 15.25
N LYS A 33 -12.18 -1.18 15.17
CA LYS A 33 -12.83 -2.11 16.10
C LYS A 33 -13.46 -3.25 15.33
N LEU A 34 -13.36 -4.46 15.87
CA LEU A 34 -14.13 -5.58 15.34
C LEU A 34 -15.63 -5.35 15.56
N ASN A 35 -16.43 -5.65 14.55
CA ASN A 35 -17.87 -5.64 14.67
C ASN A 35 -18.34 -6.82 15.52
N ASP A 36 -19.55 -6.73 16.06
CA ASP A 36 -20.13 -7.75 16.94
C ASP A 36 -20.10 -9.13 16.27
N GLY A 37 -19.63 -10.12 17.02
CA GLY A 37 -19.53 -11.51 16.57
C GLY A 37 -18.28 -11.82 15.73
N MET A 38 -17.46 -10.82 15.37
CA MET A 38 -16.20 -11.01 14.66
C MET A 38 -15.04 -11.26 15.62
N THR A 39 -14.10 -12.07 15.18
CA THR A 39 -12.93 -12.48 15.98
C THR A 39 -11.62 -11.99 15.38
N ARG A 40 -10.56 -12.05 16.18
CA ARG A 40 -9.20 -11.80 15.70
C ARG A 40 -8.80 -12.77 14.58
N ASP A 41 -9.21 -14.04 14.68
CA ASP A 41 -8.90 -15.05 13.66
C ASP A 41 -9.60 -14.71 12.33
N ASP A 42 -10.85 -14.21 12.38
CA ASP A 42 -11.55 -13.71 11.19
C ASP A 42 -10.77 -12.54 10.56
N ALA A 43 -10.26 -11.62 11.38
CA ALA A 43 -9.46 -10.48 10.92
C ALA A 43 -8.17 -10.95 10.24
N HIS A 44 -7.44 -11.88 10.82
CA HIS A 44 -6.22 -12.42 10.21
C HIS A 44 -6.50 -13.16 8.91
N ALA A 45 -7.56 -13.97 8.88
CA ALA A 45 -7.93 -14.70 7.67
C ALA A 45 -8.31 -13.77 6.52
N LEU A 46 -9.05 -12.69 6.81
CA LEU A 46 -9.43 -11.71 5.80
C LEU A 46 -8.22 -10.86 5.35
N ASN A 47 -7.37 -10.47 6.29
CA ASN A 47 -6.18 -9.68 5.97
C ASN A 47 -5.17 -10.46 5.11
N ALA A 48 -5.08 -11.78 5.27
CA ALA A 48 -4.28 -12.62 4.40
C ALA A 48 -4.77 -12.60 2.95
N LYS A 49 -6.09 -12.53 2.72
CA LYS A 49 -6.68 -12.37 1.39
C LYS A 49 -6.38 -10.99 0.82
N TRP A 50 -6.49 -9.94 1.64
CA TRP A 50 -6.13 -8.58 1.23
C TRP A 50 -4.66 -8.48 0.86
N LEU A 51 -3.73 -9.04 1.65
CA LEU A 51 -2.30 -9.04 1.31
C LEU A 51 -2.02 -9.72 -0.04
N LYS A 52 -2.67 -10.86 -0.30
CA LYS A 52 -2.53 -11.52 -1.60
C LYS A 52 -3.00 -10.63 -2.73
N TRP A 53 -4.18 -10.03 -2.62
CA TRP A 53 -4.71 -9.08 -3.58
C TRP A 53 -3.79 -7.87 -3.75
N ALA A 54 -3.30 -7.27 -2.65
CA ALA A 54 -2.41 -6.12 -2.69
C ALA A 54 -1.08 -6.43 -3.39
N HIS A 55 -0.50 -7.61 -3.15
CA HIS A 55 0.72 -8.06 -3.83
C HIS A 55 0.49 -8.24 -5.34
N GLU A 56 -0.66 -8.74 -5.74
CA GLU A 56 -1.03 -8.89 -7.16
C GLU A 56 -1.20 -7.52 -7.84
N ILE A 57 -1.91 -6.58 -7.22
CA ILE A 57 -2.09 -5.21 -7.74
C ILE A 57 -0.75 -4.48 -7.85
N ALA A 58 0.08 -4.55 -6.83
CA ALA A 58 1.35 -3.84 -6.78
C ALA A 58 2.47 -4.51 -7.58
N GLY A 59 2.35 -5.79 -7.91
CA GLY A 59 3.40 -6.57 -8.55
C GLY A 59 4.64 -6.79 -7.67
N THR A 60 4.47 -6.77 -6.34
CA THR A 60 5.52 -6.97 -5.34
C THR A 60 4.98 -7.65 -4.09
N ASP A 61 5.80 -8.43 -3.41
CA ASP A 61 5.51 -9.09 -2.14
C ASP A 61 6.07 -8.34 -0.91
N GLU A 62 6.56 -7.12 -1.11
CA GLU A 62 7.19 -6.31 -0.06
C GLU A 62 6.17 -5.55 0.82
N ILE A 63 4.88 -5.59 0.48
CA ILE A 63 3.82 -5.04 1.34
C ILE A 63 3.64 -5.97 2.53
N THR A 64 3.64 -5.41 3.74
CA THR A 64 3.37 -6.15 4.98
C THR A 64 2.23 -5.50 5.74
N SER A 65 1.51 -6.29 6.52
CA SER A 65 0.41 -5.82 7.36
C SER A 65 0.47 -6.49 8.73
N SER A 66 0.23 -5.71 9.76
CA SER A 66 0.26 -6.17 11.15
C SER A 66 -1.03 -5.78 11.86
N PHE A 67 -1.61 -6.76 12.57
CA PHE A 67 -2.68 -6.52 13.53
C PHE A 67 -2.04 -6.11 14.87
N VAL A 68 -2.27 -4.88 15.30
CA VAL A 68 -1.66 -4.31 16.52
C VAL A 68 -2.71 -4.06 17.58
N SER A 69 -2.54 -4.68 18.73
CA SER A 69 -3.40 -4.48 19.90
C SER A 69 -2.57 -4.16 21.13
N ALA A 70 -3.18 -3.50 22.12
CA ALA A 70 -2.48 -3.18 23.36
C ALA A 70 -2.18 -4.43 24.18
N ILE A 71 -0.94 -4.55 24.66
CA ILE A 71 -0.56 -5.49 25.71
C ILE A 71 -0.80 -4.82 27.08
N VAL A 72 -0.49 -3.53 27.15
CA VAL A 72 -0.73 -2.68 28.31
C VAL A 72 -1.39 -1.39 27.83
N GLY A 73 -2.42 -0.95 28.53
CA GLY A 73 -3.25 0.17 28.09
C GLY A 73 -4.41 -0.27 27.22
N ASP A 74 -5.18 0.67 26.72
CA ASP A 74 -6.35 0.42 25.89
C ASP A 74 -6.43 1.45 24.76
N PHE A 75 -6.51 0.95 23.52
CA PHE A 75 -6.80 1.78 22.34
C PHE A 75 -8.29 1.84 22.03
N GLY A 76 -9.14 1.11 22.78
CA GLY A 76 -10.55 0.94 22.46
C GLY A 76 -10.81 0.04 21.25
N GLY A 77 -9.78 -0.63 20.72
CA GLY A 77 -9.85 -1.50 19.54
C GLY A 77 -8.48 -2.08 19.18
N PHE A 78 -8.17 -2.09 17.91
CA PHE A 78 -6.89 -2.52 17.35
C PHE A 78 -6.47 -1.57 16.22
N MET A 79 -5.25 -1.73 15.76
CA MET A 79 -4.78 -1.03 14.56
C MET A 79 -4.28 -2.01 13.51
N TRP A 80 -4.62 -1.75 12.26
CA TRP A 80 -3.83 -2.25 11.14
C TRP A 80 -2.63 -1.33 10.93
N VAL A 81 -1.46 -1.92 10.78
CA VAL A 81 -0.23 -1.22 10.42
C VAL A 81 0.30 -1.85 9.13
N ASP A 82 0.08 -1.16 8.03
CA ASP A 82 0.42 -1.62 6.69
C ASP A 82 1.66 -0.87 6.20
N SER A 83 2.71 -1.62 5.86
CA SER A 83 3.97 -1.04 5.37
C SER A 83 4.12 -1.28 3.88
N TYR A 84 4.47 -0.22 3.16
CA TYR A 84 4.65 -0.21 1.71
C TYR A 84 6.10 0.16 1.38
N PRO A 85 6.72 -0.47 0.36
CA PRO A 85 8.10 -0.17 -0.02
C PRO A 85 8.27 1.25 -0.58
N SER A 86 7.18 1.88 -1.04
CA SER A 86 7.18 3.26 -1.53
C SER A 86 5.78 3.88 -1.48
N LEU A 87 5.74 5.20 -1.53
CA LEU A 87 4.49 5.95 -1.65
C LEU A 87 3.75 5.62 -2.97
N ALA A 88 4.49 5.31 -4.04
CA ALA A 88 3.88 4.93 -5.31
C ALA A 88 3.14 3.59 -5.21
N VAL A 89 3.70 2.62 -4.47
CA VAL A 89 3.03 1.34 -4.21
C VAL A 89 1.77 1.54 -3.37
N TRP A 90 1.85 2.34 -2.30
CA TRP A 90 0.66 2.70 -1.53
C TRP A 90 -0.41 3.36 -2.40
N ALA A 91 -0.03 4.30 -3.25
CA ALA A 91 -0.97 5.00 -4.13
C ALA A 91 -1.69 4.05 -5.10
N ALA A 92 -0.99 3.06 -5.65
CA ALA A 92 -1.58 2.06 -6.53
C ALA A 92 -2.63 1.20 -5.80
N ILE A 93 -2.34 0.78 -4.57
CA ILE A 93 -3.30 0.03 -3.74
C ILE A 93 -4.50 0.90 -3.38
N ASN A 94 -4.27 2.12 -2.92
CA ASN A 94 -5.35 3.05 -2.55
C ASN A 94 -6.25 3.38 -3.75
N GLU A 95 -5.70 3.53 -4.95
CA GLU A 95 -6.46 3.75 -6.18
C GLU A 95 -7.34 2.53 -6.51
N ALA A 96 -6.82 1.32 -6.39
CA ALA A 96 -7.58 0.10 -6.62
C ALA A 96 -8.70 -0.10 -5.58
N GLU A 97 -8.44 0.22 -4.31
CA GLU A 97 -9.47 0.20 -3.25
C GLU A 97 -10.58 1.21 -3.53
N LEU A 98 -10.24 2.44 -3.91
CA LEU A 98 -11.22 3.48 -4.27
C LEU A 98 -12.04 3.14 -5.53
N ALA A 99 -11.47 2.37 -6.44
CA ALA A 99 -12.15 1.86 -7.63
C ALA A 99 -13.01 0.62 -7.34
N ASP A 100 -12.99 0.12 -6.09
CA ASP A 100 -13.69 -1.11 -5.68
C ASP A 100 -13.33 -2.32 -6.56
N ASP A 101 -12.04 -2.50 -6.80
CA ASP A 101 -11.48 -3.52 -7.69
C ASP A 101 -11.87 -4.94 -7.26
N ASP A 102 -12.01 -5.19 -5.94
CA ASP A 102 -12.55 -6.42 -5.36
C ASP A 102 -13.73 -6.12 -4.42
N PRO A 103 -14.97 -6.04 -4.94
CA PRO A 103 -16.15 -5.72 -4.15
C PRO A 103 -16.47 -6.73 -3.04
N GLU A 104 -16.12 -8.01 -3.24
CA GLU A 104 -16.34 -9.05 -2.23
C GLU A 104 -15.40 -8.85 -1.04
N LEU A 105 -14.15 -8.51 -1.32
CA LEU A 105 -13.16 -8.20 -0.30
C LEU A 105 -13.54 -6.93 0.48
N SER A 106 -13.95 -5.87 -0.21
CA SER A 106 -14.46 -4.63 0.41
C SER A 106 -15.64 -4.91 1.35
N ALA A 107 -16.65 -5.62 0.87
CA ALA A 107 -17.83 -5.97 1.68
C ALA A 107 -17.48 -6.84 2.89
N ALA A 108 -16.49 -7.73 2.76
CA ALA A 108 -16.02 -8.56 3.87
C ALA A 108 -15.33 -7.72 4.97
N PHE A 109 -14.54 -6.71 4.60
CA PHE A 109 -13.96 -5.78 5.58
C PHE A 109 -15.00 -4.89 6.25
N ASP A 110 -16.01 -4.42 5.53
CA ASP A 110 -17.13 -3.67 6.12
C ASP A 110 -17.91 -4.49 7.12
N ALA A 111 -18.08 -5.79 6.88
CA ALA A 111 -18.71 -6.71 7.82
C ALA A 111 -17.82 -7.04 9.03
N LEU A 112 -16.51 -7.07 8.85
CA LEU A 112 -15.54 -7.43 9.88
C LEU A 112 -15.36 -6.34 10.94
N GLN A 113 -15.24 -5.08 10.49
CA GLN A 113 -14.71 -4.01 11.30
C GLN A 113 -15.31 -2.65 10.98
N THR A 114 -15.13 -1.72 11.93
CA THR A 114 -15.39 -0.30 11.74
C THR A 114 -14.14 0.47 12.11
N CYS A 115 -13.61 1.27 11.19
CA CYS A 115 -12.43 2.07 11.40
C CYS A 115 -12.79 3.54 11.61
N SER A 116 -12.21 4.17 12.63
CA SER A 116 -12.47 5.56 13.01
C SER A 116 -11.50 6.54 12.37
N SER A 117 -10.30 6.09 12.02
CA SER A 117 -9.26 6.93 11.40
C SER A 117 -8.32 6.12 10.52
N SER A 118 -7.71 6.82 9.58
CA SER A 118 -6.60 6.33 8.76
C SER A 118 -5.55 7.42 8.64
N SER A 119 -4.29 7.06 8.81
CA SER A 119 -3.16 7.97 8.70
C SER A 119 -2.07 7.35 7.83
N LEU A 120 -1.50 8.15 6.94
CA LEU A 120 -0.33 7.77 6.16
C LEU A 120 0.90 8.44 6.74
N LEU A 121 1.89 7.65 7.10
CA LEU A 121 3.06 8.07 7.87
C LEU A 121 4.34 7.80 7.08
N ARG A 122 5.34 8.65 7.31
CA ARG A 122 6.71 8.43 6.85
C ARG A 122 7.54 7.90 8.01
N PRO A 123 8.00 6.65 7.97
CA PRO A 123 8.90 6.12 8.99
C PRO A 123 10.31 6.72 8.81
N GLU A 124 10.89 7.20 9.88
CA GLU A 124 12.28 7.66 9.92
C GLU A 124 13.01 6.92 11.03
N GLN A 125 14.16 6.33 10.71
CA GLN A 125 14.99 5.66 11.70
C GLN A 125 16.08 6.57 12.20
N THR A 126 16.31 6.57 13.51
CA THR A 126 17.44 7.25 14.11
C THR A 126 18.62 6.29 14.19
N GLU A 127 19.74 6.67 13.60
CA GLU A 127 20.97 5.93 13.70
C GLU A 127 21.60 6.12 15.09
N PRO A 128 22.23 5.08 15.68
CA PRO A 128 22.93 5.23 16.94
C PRO A 128 24.10 6.21 16.81
N ALA A 129 24.35 6.97 17.87
CA ALA A 129 25.50 7.84 17.94
C ALA A 129 26.79 7.00 17.86
N LYS A 130 27.79 7.52 17.10
CA LYS A 130 29.12 6.90 16.98
C LYS A 130 29.98 7.22 18.20
#